data_a05f78aca1d13c7bd5482bd454b1ce7f
#
_entry.id   a05f78aca1d13c7bd5482bd454b1ce7f
#
_cell.length_a   1.000
_cell.length_b   1.000
_cell.length_c   1.000
_cell.angle_alpha   90.00
_cell.angle_beta   90.00
_cell.angle_gamma   90.00
#
_symmetry.space_group_name_H-M   'P 1'
#
loop_
_entity.id
_entity.type
_entity.pdbx_description
1 polymer ?
#
loop_
_entity_poly.entity_id
_entity_poly.type
_entity_poly.pdbx_seq_one_letter_code
_entity_poly.pdbx_strand_id
1 'polypeptide(L)'
;MSYAIIQTGGKQYKVKAGEILKIERLEESKPETKIEFKEILAYGDDKNIEIGLPTVSGAKVEADLVENGKDRTILIFKKRRRQNSRRKNGHRQQYSMIRISKIFSKDGKVLSEAEKIVKLAKKNEKVDTKKIETKISKAKVITKKKTETKTVSK
;
A
#
# COMPACT_ATOMS: atom_id res chain seq x y z
N MET A 1 11.74 8.77 18.89
CA MET A 1 10.71 8.27 17.91
C MET A 1 10.30 6.87 18.30
N SER A 2 8.99 6.64 18.51
CA SER A 2 8.50 5.32 18.95
C SER A 2 8.50 4.31 17.80
N TYR A 3 8.86 3.08 18.09
CA TYR A 3 8.82 1.95 17.17
C TYR A 3 8.32 0.69 17.88
N ALA A 4 7.87 -0.28 17.08
CA ALA A 4 7.54 -1.62 17.56
C ALA A 4 8.19 -2.67 16.66
N ILE A 5 8.40 -3.88 17.21
CA ILE A 5 8.84 -5.05 16.47
C ILE A 5 7.68 -6.04 16.45
N ILE A 6 7.07 -6.22 15.29
CA ILE A 6 5.95 -7.14 15.07
C ILE A 6 6.44 -8.44 14.43
N GLN A 7 5.78 -9.54 14.74
CA GLN A 7 5.99 -10.82 14.08
C GLN A 7 4.75 -11.17 13.24
N THR A 8 4.96 -11.43 11.94
CA THR A 8 3.89 -11.83 11.04
C THR A 8 4.45 -12.60 9.84
N GLY A 9 3.72 -13.63 9.38
CA GLY A 9 4.15 -14.44 8.23
C GLY A 9 5.52 -15.12 8.41
N GLY A 10 5.89 -15.47 9.65
CA GLY A 10 7.19 -16.06 9.97
C GLY A 10 8.38 -15.09 9.88
N LYS A 11 8.14 -13.80 9.80
CA LYS A 11 9.15 -12.74 9.70
C LYS A 11 8.94 -11.68 10.78
N GLN A 12 10.01 -10.98 11.13
CA GLN A 12 10.00 -9.88 12.09
C GLN A 12 10.21 -8.55 11.36
N TYR A 13 9.43 -7.56 11.73
CA TYR A 13 9.48 -6.23 11.12
C TYR A 13 9.57 -5.16 12.21
N LYS A 14 10.56 -4.27 12.08
CA LYS A 14 10.63 -3.03 12.86
C LYS A 14 9.75 -1.99 12.17
N VAL A 15 8.74 -1.49 12.87
CA VAL A 15 7.72 -0.60 12.32
C VAL A 15 7.61 0.70 13.08
N LYS A 16 7.32 1.78 12.35
CA LYS A 16 7.02 3.10 12.89
C LYS A 16 5.64 3.54 12.43
N ALA A 17 4.98 4.43 13.18
CA ALA A 17 3.71 4.99 12.73
C ALA A 17 3.88 5.79 11.43
N GLY A 18 2.95 5.58 10.48
CA GLY A 18 2.97 6.20 9.15
C GLY A 18 3.78 5.44 8.10
N GLU A 19 4.56 4.44 8.48
CA GLU A 19 5.37 3.64 7.56
C GLU A 19 4.51 2.68 6.74
N ILE A 20 4.89 2.50 5.46
CA ILE A 20 4.27 1.52 4.56
C ILE A 20 5.22 0.35 4.43
N LEU A 21 4.69 -0.86 4.70
CA LEU A 21 5.44 -2.10 4.70
C LEU A 21 4.83 -3.11 3.74
N LYS A 22 5.70 -3.88 3.11
CA LYS A 22 5.36 -5.06 2.33
C LYS A 22 5.55 -6.29 3.20
N ILE A 23 4.47 -7.00 3.49
CA ILE A 23 4.44 -8.22 4.29
C ILE A 23 3.91 -9.41 3.47
N GLU A 24 4.01 -10.61 4.01
CA GLU A 24 3.36 -11.78 3.41
C GLU A 24 1.84 -11.57 3.36
N ARG A 25 1.20 -12.20 2.38
CA ARG A 25 -0.25 -12.05 2.17
C ARG A 25 -1.03 -12.46 3.40
N LEU A 26 -1.91 -11.56 3.85
CA LEU A 26 -2.90 -11.83 4.88
C LEU A 26 -4.18 -12.38 4.24
N GLU A 27 -4.71 -13.50 4.76
CA GLU A 27 -5.80 -14.24 4.10
C GLU A 27 -7.15 -13.50 4.11
N GLU A 28 -7.48 -12.81 5.19
CA GLU A 28 -8.81 -12.23 5.43
C GLU A 28 -8.94 -10.76 5.02
N SER A 29 -7.95 -10.19 4.35
CA SER A 29 -7.90 -8.75 4.21
C SER A 29 -8.47 -8.26 2.89
N LYS A 30 -9.60 -7.55 2.95
CA LYS A 30 -10.06 -6.68 1.87
C LYS A 30 -9.33 -5.33 1.94
N PRO A 31 -9.07 -4.65 0.81
CA PRO A 31 -8.53 -3.29 0.82
C PRO A 31 -9.36 -2.37 1.74
N GLU A 32 -8.70 -1.45 2.44
CA GLU A 32 -9.27 -0.52 3.44
C GLU A 32 -9.69 -1.15 4.78
N THR A 33 -9.39 -2.44 5.02
CA THR A 33 -9.66 -3.08 6.32
C THR A 33 -8.56 -2.72 7.33
N LYS A 34 -8.95 -2.41 8.56
CA LYS A 34 -8.02 -2.26 9.68
C LYS A 34 -7.59 -3.62 10.18
N ILE A 35 -6.30 -3.79 10.37
CA ILE A 35 -5.67 -5.01 10.82
C ILE A 35 -4.99 -4.74 12.14
N GLU A 36 -5.17 -5.63 13.11
CA GLU A 36 -4.50 -5.57 14.41
C GLU A 36 -3.44 -6.66 14.50
N PHE A 37 -2.20 -6.27 14.78
CA PHE A 37 -1.11 -7.18 15.10
C PHE A 37 -0.96 -7.25 16.62
N LYS A 38 -1.13 -8.47 17.17
CA LYS A 38 -1.04 -8.76 18.60
C LYS A 38 0.31 -9.37 18.99
N GLU A 39 1.04 -9.94 18.03
CA GLU A 39 2.35 -10.55 18.25
C GLU A 39 3.44 -9.47 18.18
N ILE A 40 3.66 -8.79 19.31
CA ILE A 40 4.66 -7.74 19.44
C ILE A 40 5.80 -8.26 20.31
N LEU A 41 7.01 -8.32 19.74
CA LEU A 41 8.20 -8.81 20.42
C LEU A 41 8.82 -7.76 21.32
N ALA A 42 8.82 -6.52 20.87
CA ALA A 42 9.32 -5.39 21.62
C ALA A 42 8.71 -4.09 21.11
N TYR A 43 8.64 -3.09 21.97
CA TYR A 43 8.29 -1.73 21.58
C TYR A 43 9.03 -0.72 22.45
N GLY A 44 9.18 0.46 21.99
CA GLY A 44 9.81 1.52 22.78
C GLY A 44 10.16 2.76 21.98
N ASP A 45 10.80 3.65 22.68
CA ASP A 45 11.42 4.87 22.17
C ASP A 45 12.95 4.75 22.21
N ASP A 46 13.65 5.75 21.68
CA ASP A 46 15.12 5.79 21.68
C ASP A 46 15.76 5.67 23.08
N LYS A 47 14.98 5.94 24.15
CA LYS A 47 15.45 5.91 25.54
C LYS A 47 14.98 4.70 26.34
N ASN A 48 13.74 4.26 26.11
CA ASN A 48 13.10 3.18 26.88
C ASN A 48 12.62 2.11 25.92
N ILE A 49 13.06 0.87 26.12
CA ILE A 49 12.69 -0.28 25.30
C ILE A 49 12.11 -1.35 26.23
N GLU A 50 10.90 -1.81 25.93
CA GLU A 50 10.29 -2.99 26.57
C GLU A 50 10.38 -4.19 25.63
N ILE A 51 10.94 -5.28 26.15
CA ILE A 51 11.16 -6.53 25.41
C ILE A 51 10.25 -7.61 25.98
N GLY A 52 9.53 -8.33 25.13
CA GLY A 52 8.67 -9.44 25.52
C GLY A 52 9.43 -10.75 25.76
N LEU A 53 8.81 -11.66 26.51
CA LEU A 53 9.30 -13.01 26.76
C LEU A 53 8.19 -14.06 26.41
N PRO A 54 8.02 -14.47 25.14
CA PRO A 54 8.57 -13.93 23.89
C PRO A 54 7.84 -12.69 23.37
N THR A 55 6.58 -12.46 23.76
CA THR A 55 5.75 -11.32 23.32
C THR A 55 5.35 -10.43 24.49
N VAL A 56 5.06 -9.16 24.21
CA VAL A 56 4.55 -8.22 25.21
C VAL A 56 3.03 -8.33 25.26
N SER A 57 2.49 -8.79 26.37
CA SER A 57 1.05 -8.89 26.59
C SER A 57 0.40 -7.51 26.63
N GLY A 58 -0.72 -7.34 25.94
CA GLY A 58 -1.49 -6.08 25.91
C GLY A 58 -1.03 -5.05 24.89
N ALA A 59 0.18 -5.14 24.37
CA ALA A 59 0.64 -4.29 23.29
C ALA A 59 -0.02 -4.71 21.96
N LYS A 60 -0.35 -3.74 21.10
CA LYS A 60 -0.89 -3.99 19.75
C LYS A 60 -0.46 -2.92 18.77
N VAL A 61 -0.41 -3.28 17.48
CA VAL A 61 -0.18 -2.36 16.38
C VAL A 61 -1.36 -2.42 15.43
N GLU A 62 -1.93 -1.27 15.14
CA GLU A 62 -3.00 -1.12 14.14
C GLU A 62 -2.39 -0.67 12.82
N ALA A 63 -2.82 -1.31 11.74
CA ALA A 63 -2.44 -0.97 10.39
C ALA A 63 -3.64 -0.97 9.44
N ASP A 64 -3.57 -0.13 8.43
CA ASP A 64 -4.54 -0.09 7.34
C ASP A 64 -3.99 -0.86 6.14
N LEU A 65 -4.77 -1.78 5.57
CA LEU A 65 -4.39 -2.49 4.35
C LEU A 65 -4.55 -1.54 3.15
N VAL A 66 -3.44 -1.28 2.48
CA VAL A 66 -3.41 -0.43 1.28
C VAL A 66 -3.74 -1.25 0.03
N GLU A 67 -3.03 -2.36 -0.18
CA GLU A 67 -3.14 -3.16 -1.40
C GLU A 67 -2.71 -4.60 -1.17
N ASN A 68 -3.34 -5.54 -1.92
CA ASN A 68 -2.87 -6.91 -2.06
C ASN A 68 -2.35 -7.11 -3.49
N GLY A 69 -1.11 -7.53 -3.62
CA GLY A 69 -0.46 -7.68 -4.90
C GLY A 69 0.29 -9.00 -5.07
N LYS A 70 0.89 -9.16 -6.24
CA LYS A 70 1.80 -10.27 -6.56
C LYS A 70 3.07 -9.70 -7.16
N ASP A 71 4.22 -10.17 -6.71
CA ASP A 71 5.51 -9.80 -7.27
C ASP A 71 5.66 -10.26 -8.73
N ARG A 72 6.68 -9.74 -9.39
CA ARG A 72 7.06 -10.19 -10.72
C ARG A 72 7.35 -11.69 -10.71
N THR A 73 7.11 -12.36 -11.84
CA THR A 73 7.39 -13.78 -11.99
C THR A 73 8.89 -14.04 -11.90
N ILE A 74 9.28 -14.90 -10.95
CA ILE A 74 10.64 -15.41 -10.83
C ILE A 74 10.69 -16.74 -11.57
N LEU A 75 11.65 -16.88 -12.49
CA LEU A 75 11.85 -18.07 -13.26
C LEU A 75 12.75 -19.04 -12.51
N ILE A 76 12.21 -20.20 -12.16
CA ILE A 76 12.94 -21.29 -11.48
C ILE A 76 13.28 -22.33 -12.52
N PHE A 77 14.58 -22.44 -12.84
CA PHE A 77 15.09 -23.43 -13.78
C PHE A 77 15.88 -24.50 -13.03
N LYS A 78 15.46 -25.76 -13.17
CA LYS A 78 16.13 -26.92 -12.59
C LYS A 78 16.61 -27.84 -13.70
N LYS A 79 17.89 -28.19 -13.69
CA LYS A 79 18.52 -29.14 -14.62
C LYS A 79 19.34 -30.16 -13.84
N ARG A 80 19.21 -31.43 -14.19
CA ARG A 80 20.11 -32.48 -13.68
C ARG A 80 21.30 -32.63 -14.62
N ARG A 81 22.51 -32.60 -14.07
CA ARG A 81 23.74 -32.77 -14.80
C ARG A 81 23.79 -34.17 -15.45
N ARG A 82 24.28 -34.25 -16.70
CA ARG A 82 24.41 -35.49 -17.49
C ARG A 82 23.12 -36.31 -17.69
N GLN A 83 21.98 -35.76 -17.34
CA GLN A 83 20.68 -36.33 -17.63
C GLN A 83 19.88 -35.32 -18.46
N ASN A 84 19.14 -35.78 -19.43
CA ASN A 84 18.35 -34.89 -20.29
C ASN A 84 17.10 -34.31 -19.58
N SER A 85 17.17 -34.15 -18.24
CA SER A 85 16.10 -33.63 -17.40
C SER A 85 16.27 -32.13 -17.21
N ARG A 86 15.24 -31.38 -17.56
CA ARG A 86 15.13 -29.94 -17.34
C ARG A 86 13.70 -29.58 -16.95
N ARG A 87 13.55 -28.75 -15.94
CA ARG A 87 12.25 -28.25 -15.49
C ARG A 87 12.30 -26.74 -15.33
N LYS A 88 11.29 -26.04 -15.87
CA LYS A 88 11.14 -24.61 -15.82
C LYS A 88 9.80 -24.27 -15.16
N ASN A 89 9.81 -23.57 -14.04
CA ASN A 89 8.62 -23.14 -13.33
C ASN A 89 8.67 -21.62 -13.15
N GLY A 90 7.50 -20.98 -13.13
CA GLY A 90 7.36 -19.59 -12.71
C GLY A 90 6.81 -19.54 -11.28
N HIS A 91 7.34 -18.63 -10.45
CA HIS A 91 6.81 -18.33 -9.13
C HIS A 91 6.50 -16.84 -9.01
N ARG A 92 5.33 -16.52 -8.44
CA ARG A 92 4.94 -15.14 -8.10
C ARG A 92 4.53 -15.10 -6.64
N GLN A 93 5.37 -14.45 -5.82
CA GLN A 93 5.07 -14.26 -4.40
C GLN A 93 3.92 -13.27 -4.24
N GLN A 94 2.93 -13.67 -3.45
CA GLN A 94 1.82 -12.81 -3.05
C GLN A 94 2.23 -11.99 -1.83
N TYR A 95 1.82 -10.73 -1.78
CA TYR A 95 2.12 -9.83 -0.67
C TYR A 95 0.92 -8.94 -0.34
N SER A 96 0.95 -8.40 0.87
CA SER A 96 0.06 -7.33 1.32
C SER A 96 0.88 -6.09 1.64
N MET A 97 0.47 -4.92 1.15
CA MET A 97 1.02 -3.64 1.54
C MET A 97 0.15 -3.06 2.65
N ILE A 98 0.75 -2.83 3.80
CA ILE A 98 0.10 -2.25 4.97
C ILE A 98 0.72 -0.91 5.33
N ARG A 99 -0.08 0.00 5.86
CA ARG A 99 0.36 1.26 6.47
C ARG A 99 0.09 1.20 7.96
N ILE A 100 1.11 1.42 8.76
CA ILE A 100 0.97 1.45 10.22
C ILE A 100 0.25 2.73 10.64
N SER A 101 -0.92 2.56 11.29
CA SER A 101 -1.74 3.67 11.77
C SER A 101 -1.38 4.07 13.18
N LYS A 102 -1.32 3.10 14.12
CA LYS A 102 -1.09 3.36 15.54
C LYS A 102 -0.28 2.25 16.19
N ILE A 103 0.54 2.62 17.17
CA ILE A 103 1.27 1.72 18.05
C ILE A 103 0.78 1.92 19.46
N PHE A 104 0.35 0.84 20.13
CA PHE A 104 -0.15 0.84 21.50
C PHE A 104 0.83 0.15 22.44
N SER A 105 1.03 0.73 23.61
CA SER A 105 1.74 0.13 24.75
C SER A 105 0.92 -1.00 25.38
N LYS A 106 1.53 -1.78 26.26
CA LYS A 106 0.87 -2.77 27.11
C LYS A 106 -0.29 -2.20 27.93
N ASP A 107 -0.21 -0.94 28.33
CA ASP A 107 -1.23 -0.22 29.12
C ASP A 107 -2.37 0.34 28.25
N GLY A 108 -2.39 0.02 26.93
CA GLY A 108 -3.37 0.55 25.99
C GLY A 108 -3.16 2.03 25.61
N LYS A 109 -2.08 2.66 26.04
CA LYS A 109 -1.75 4.03 25.66
C LYS A 109 -1.19 4.07 24.24
N VAL A 110 -1.61 5.05 23.44
CA VAL A 110 -1.04 5.30 22.11
C VAL A 110 0.35 5.89 22.25
N LEU A 111 1.38 5.17 21.81
CA LEU A 111 2.77 5.63 21.78
C LEU A 111 3.05 6.52 20.57
N SER A 112 2.49 6.16 19.44
CA SER A 112 2.66 6.90 18.18
C SER A 112 1.44 6.72 17.29
N GLU A 113 1.03 7.80 16.62
CA GLU A 113 -0.06 7.80 15.64
C GLU A 113 0.45 8.41 14.33
N ALA A 114 0.06 7.77 13.21
CA ALA A 114 0.36 8.28 11.88
C ALA A 114 -0.50 9.50 11.56
N GLU A 115 0.08 10.50 10.93
CA GLU A 115 -0.70 11.59 10.35
C GLU A 115 -1.69 11.04 9.32
N LYS A 116 -2.96 11.47 9.44
CA LYS A 116 -3.99 11.08 8.48
C LYS A 116 -3.63 11.63 7.10
N ILE A 117 -3.38 10.75 6.13
CA ILE A 117 -3.29 11.20 4.74
C ILE A 117 -4.70 11.69 4.35
N VAL A 118 -4.89 12.99 4.30
CA VAL A 118 -6.04 13.58 3.63
C VAL A 118 -5.95 13.12 2.17
N LYS A 119 -6.93 12.34 1.71
CA LYS A 119 -7.01 11.79 0.34
C LYS A 119 -7.06 12.94 -0.68
N LEU A 120 -5.92 13.51 -1.00
CA LEU A 120 -5.77 14.54 -2.05
C LEU A 120 -5.88 13.95 -3.47
N ALA A 121 -5.85 12.62 -3.60
CA ALA A 121 -5.83 11.94 -4.90
C ALA A 121 -7.13 12.03 -5.72
N LYS A 122 -8.29 12.37 -5.12
CA LYS A 122 -9.56 12.42 -5.89
C LYS A 122 -9.95 13.83 -6.38
N LYS A 123 -9.15 14.88 -6.10
CA LYS A 123 -9.48 16.23 -6.54
C LYS A 123 -8.84 16.60 -7.88
N ASN A 124 -7.76 15.93 -8.27
CA ASN A 124 -7.04 16.25 -9.50
C ASN A 124 -7.67 15.61 -10.75
N GLU A 125 -8.30 14.43 -10.66
CA GLU A 125 -8.97 13.82 -11.81
C GLU A 125 -10.24 14.56 -12.24
N LYS A 126 -10.95 15.22 -11.30
CA LYS A 126 -12.17 16.01 -11.64
C LYS A 126 -11.86 17.40 -12.22
N VAL A 127 -10.64 17.90 -12.06
CA VAL A 127 -10.24 19.22 -12.61
C VAL A 127 -9.77 19.09 -14.05
N ASP A 128 -9.10 17.99 -14.39
CA ASP A 128 -8.58 17.77 -15.74
C ASP A 128 -9.69 17.38 -16.74
N THR A 129 -10.70 16.60 -16.31
CA THR A 129 -11.86 16.29 -17.17
C THR A 129 -12.69 17.52 -17.49
N LYS A 130 -12.93 18.44 -16.53
CA LYS A 130 -13.64 19.70 -16.80
C LYS A 130 -12.85 20.65 -17.72
N LYS A 131 -11.52 20.65 -17.64
CA LYS A 131 -10.68 21.45 -18.56
C LYS A 131 -10.65 20.90 -19.98
N ILE A 132 -10.77 19.59 -20.14
CA ILE A 132 -10.82 18.93 -21.45
C ILE A 132 -12.17 19.14 -22.11
N GLU A 133 -13.27 19.02 -21.38
CA GLU A 133 -14.63 19.24 -21.90
C GLU A 133 -14.85 20.70 -22.35
N THR A 134 -14.34 21.70 -21.59
CA THR A 134 -14.41 23.11 -21.96
C THR A 134 -13.53 23.45 -23.16
N LYS A 135 -12.42 22.74 -23.41
CA LYS A 135 -11.62 22.91 -24.64
C LYS A 135 -12.28 22.29 -25.86
N ILE A 136 -12.93 21.15 -25.70
CA ILE A 136 -13.64 20.47 -26.81
C ILE A 136 -14.90 21.24 -27.23
N SER A 137 -15.66 21.82 -26.29
CA SER A 137 -16.83 22.64 -26.60
C SER A 137 -16.46 23.95 -27.31
N LYS A 138 -15.35 24.63 -26.90
CA LYS A 138 -14.83 25.82 -27.60
C LYS A 138 -14.32 25.50 -29.00
N ALA A 139 -13.68 24.36 -29.22
CA ALA A 139 -13.21 23.93 -30.54
C ALA A 139 -14.37 23.63 -31.51
N LYS A 140 -15.48 23.02 -31.03
CA LYS A 140 -16.69 22.73 -31.85
C LYS A 140 -17.43 24.00 -32.27
N VAL A 141 -17.42 25.06 -31.44
CA VAL A 141 -18.07 26.33 -31.77
C VAL A 141 -17.28 27.09 -32.86
N ILE A 142 -15.95 27.01 -32.86
CA ILE A 142 -15.08 27.68 -33.84
C ILE A 142 -15.21 27.01 -35.24
N THR A 143 -15.33 25.68 -35.29
CA THR A 143 -15.52 24.94 -36.54
C THR A 143 -16.89 25.22 -37.17
N LYS A 144 -17.96 25.35 -36.36
CA LYS A 144 -19.31 25.66 -36.86
C LYS A 144 -19.40 27.09 -37.44
N LYS A 145 -18.73 28.08 -36.83
CA LYS A 145 -18.69 29.47 -37.36
C LYS A 145 -17.89 29.61 -38.66
N LYS A 146 -16.92 28.72 -38.92
CA LYS A 146 -16.09 28.75 -40.11
C LYS A 146 -16.77 28.11 -41.35
N THR A 147 -17.76 27.24 -41.11
CA THR A 147 -18.57 26.64 -42.19
C THR A 147 -19.73 27.54 -42.62
N GLU A 148 -20.32 28.34 -41.71
CA GLU A 148 -21.43 29.25 -42.05
C GLU A 148 -20.98 30.51 -42.84
N THR A 149 -19.72 30.97 -42.67
CA THR A 149 -19.19 32.09 -43.42
C THR A 149 -18.71 31.75 -44.84
N LYS A 150 -18.65 30.46 -45.23
CA LYS A 150 -18.25 30.04 -46.57
C LYS A 150 -19.45 29.80 -47.53
N THR A 151 -20.67 29.82 -47.03
CA THR A 151 -21.90 29.62 -47.84
C THR A 151 -22.60 30.92 -48.21
N VAL A 152 -22.15 32.06 -47.78
CA VAL A 152 -22.77 33.38 -48.10
C VAL A 152 -22.03 34.16 -49.19
N SER A 153 -20.91 33.61 -49.73
CA SER A 153 -20.16 34.23 -50.82
C SER A 153 -20.08 33.32 -52.05
N LYS A 154 -21.22 33.04 -52.66
CA LYS A 154 -21.33 32.56 -54.05
C LYS A 154 -22.68 32.98 -54.62
#